data_ad029f93c25bdc19d3c474468772b1c9
#
_entry.id   ad029f93c25bdc19d3c474468772b1c9
#
_cell.length_a   1.000
_cell.length_b   1.000
_cell.length_c   1.000
_cell.angle_alpha   90.00
_cell.angle_beta   90.00
_cell.angle_gamma   90.00
#
_symmetry.space_group_name_H-M   'P 1'
#
loop_
_entity.id
_entity.type
_entity.pdbx_description
1 polymer ?
#
loop_
_entity_poly.entity_id
_entity_poly.type
_entity_poly.pdbx_seq_one_letter_code
_entity_poly.pdbx_strand_id
1 'polypeptide(L)'
;MVLIGEPSLFENGKKVAGIELEAPLVQNIREIPDGGIGSLQGPELKMDGVRVGEASETCGRYALDSFRRASALCKSGELDGFCFAPMNKESLRLGGNTHEDDLRFVADELEHEGYCCELNTTGGLWTSRVTSHIPLKDVASLITEEGILDAVKMAHQTLLDAGISVPRIGVAALNPHAGDGGNFGTEEGDIIEPAVKQVQQLGIKADGPHPADTIFVRAQRGEFDAVVTMYHCLLYTSDAADEEDSVDLGGRRII
;
A
#
# COMPACT_ATOMS: atom_id res chain seq x y z
N MET A 1 9.34 18.05 -6.71
CA MET A 1 8.18 17.19 -7.05
C MET A 1 7.80 17.38 -8.51
N VAL A 2 7.43 16.32 -9.24
CA VAL A 2 6.95 16.43 -10.62
C VAL A 2 5.50 15.94 -10.73
N LEU A 3 4.65 16.69 -11.41
CA LEU A 3 3.30 16.31 -11.78
C LEU A 3 3.34 15.71 -13.18
N ILE A 4 2.86 14.48 -13.34
CA ILE A 4 2.81 13.79 -14.64
C ILE A 4 1.36 13.72 -15.06
N GLY A 5 1.02 14.35 -16.17
CA GLY A 5 -0.34 14.34 -16.68
C GLY A 5 -0.60 15.40 -17.73
N GLU A 6 -1.86 15.45 -18.17
CA GLU A 6 -2.35 16.49 -19.09
C GLU A 6 -2.48 17.82 -18.34
N PRO A 7 -1.80 18.90 -18.77
CA PRO A 7 -1.82 20.18 -18.06
C PRO A 7 -3.21 20.75 -17.80
N SER A 8 -4.15 20.53 -18.72
CA SER A 8 -5.53 21.00 -18.58
C SER A 8 -6.28 20.37 -17.40
N LEU A 9 -5.96 19.12 -17.04
CA LEU A 9 -6.53 18.46 -15.86
C LEU A 9 -6.02 19.09 -14.58
N PHE A 10 -4.73 19.42 -14.53
CA PHE A 10 -4.14 20.09 -13.38
C PHE A 10 -4.73 21.48 -13.17
N GLU A 11 -4.86 22.28 -14.23
CA GLU A 11 -5.50 23.59 -14.17
C GLU A 11 -6.95 23.53 -13.72
N ASN A 12 -7.69 22.50 -14.18
CA ASN A 12 -9.07 22.28 -13.72
C ASN A 12 -9.11 21.86 -12.24
N GLY A 13 -8.20 21.00 -11.82
CA GLY A 13 -8.05 20.56 -10.42
C GLY A 13 -7.81 21.74 -9.47
N LYS A 14 -6.92 22.66 -9.82
CA LYS A 14 -6.66 23.89 -9.06
C LYS A 14 -7.94 24.72 -8.87
N LYS A 15 -8.71 24.90 -9.96
CA LYS A 15 -9.98 25.65 -9.91
C LYS A 15 -11.00 24.99 -8.98
N VAL A 16 -11.13 23.66 -9.05
CA VAL A 16 -12.05 22.90 -8.19
C VAL A 16 -11.64 22.96 -6.74
N ALA A 17 -10.34 22.85 -6.46
CA ALA A 17 -9.79 22.88 -5.11
C ALA A 17 -9.69 24.32 -4.54
N GLY A 18 -9.80 25.35 -5.37
CA GLY A 18 -9.64 26.74 -4.94
C GLY A 18 -8.22 27.06 -4.47
N ILE A 19 -7.21 26.42 -5.07
CA ILE A 19 -5.80 26.60 -4.70
C ILE A 19 -5.00 27.29 -5.80
N GLU A 20 -4.05 28.11 -5.41
CA GLU A 20 -3.03 28.68 -6.27
C GLU A 20 -1.75 27.84 -6.15
N LEU A 21 -1.36 27.16 -7.20
CA LEU A 21 -0.15 26.35 -7.27
C LEU A 21 0.50 26.50 -8.64
N GLU A 22 1.75 26.94 -8.66
CA GLU A 22 2.52 27.02 -9.88
C GLU A 22 3.30 25.73 -10.11
N ALA A 23 3.11 25.09 -11.25
CA ALA A 23 3.86 23.94 -11.70
C ALA A 23 4.20 24.12 -13.19
N PRO A 24 5.27 24.88 -13.51
CA PRO A 24 5.64 25.16 -14.89
C PRO A 24 5.90 23.87 -15.65
N LEU A 25 5.48 23.84 -16.93
CA LEU A 25 5.74 22.74 -17.81
C LEU A 25 7.24 22.69 -18.13
N VAL A 26 7.86 21.54 -17.88
CA VAL A 26 9.28 21.27 -18.14
C VAL A 26 9.44 20.17 -19.19
N GLN A 27 10.53 20.21 -19.92
CA GLN A 27 10.88 19.16 -20.88
C GLN A 27 11.63 18.00 -20.20
N ASN A 28 12.33 18.31 -19.09
CA ASN A 28 13.13 17.35 -18.33
C ASN A 28 12.96 17.61 -16.85
N ILE A 29 12.88 16.54 -16.06
CA ILE A 29 12.75 16.58 -14.59
C ILE A 29 13.90 17.41 -13.95
N ARG A 30 15.09 17.37 -14.54
CA ARG A 30 16.26 18.11 -14.04
C ARG A 30 16.16 19.64 -14.16
N GLU A 31 15.16 20.15 -14.89
CA GLU A 31 14.86 21.59 -14.96
C GLU A 31 14.10 22.08 -13.72
N ILE A 32 13.57 21.15 -12.90
CA ILE A 32 12.85 21.48 -11.67
C ILE A 32 13.88 21.79 -10.58
N PRO A 33 13.88 22.99 -9.99
CA PRO A 33 14.82 23.32 -8.92
C PRO A 33 14.57 22.46 -7.68
N ASP A 34 15.60 22.30 -6.86
CA ASP A 34 15.50 21.59 -5.60
C ASP A 34 14.39 22.17 -4.72
N GLY A 35 13.51 21.31 -4.21
CA GLY A 35 12.33 21.70 -3.45
C GLY A 35 11.18 22.31 -4.29
N GLY A 36 11.39 22.49 -5.59
CA GLY A 36 10.40 23.04 -6.50
C GLY A 36 9.37 22.00 -6.99
N ILE A 37 8.36 22.52 -7.70
CA ILE A 37 7.33 21.74 -8.38
C ILE A 37 7.39 22.05 -9.86
N GLY A 38 7.35 21.02 -10.72
CA GLY A 38 7.21 21.17 -12.15
C GLY A 38 6.16 20.21 -12.71
N SER A 39 5.70 20.47 -13.92
CA SER A 39 4.78 19.61 -14.65
C SER A 39 5.49 19.00 -15.85
N LEU A 40 5.44 17.68 -15.99
CA LEU A 40 5.92 16.95 -17.14
C LEU A 40 4.73 16.50 -17.99
N GLN A 41 4.79 16.76 -19.29
CA GLN A 41 3.73 16.34 -20.20
C GLN A 41 3.50 14.81 -20.06
N GLY A 42 2.28 14.45 -19.69
CA GLY A 42 1.82 13.08 -19.64
C GLY A 42 1.24 12.59 -20.97
N PRO A 43 0.55 11.45 -20.97
CA PRO A 43 -0.23 11.00 -22.11
C PRO A 43 -1.29 12.04 -22.50
N GLU A 44 -1.64 12.10 -23.80
CA GLU A 44 -2.72 12.97 -24.27
C GLU A 44 -4.07 12.43 -23.78
N LEU A 45 -4.90 13.32 -23.22
CA LEU A 45 -6.28 13.00 -22.85
C LEU A 45 -7.25 13.77 -23.73
N LYS A 46 -7.98 13.04 -24.57
CA LYS A 46 -9.10 13.61 -25.35
C LYS A 46 -10.37 13.50 -24.55
N MET A 47 -10.91 14.66 -24.14
CA MET A 47 -12.12 14.73 -23.31
C MET A 47 -13.43 14.56 -24.10
N ASP A 48 -13.37 14.38 -25.42
CA ASP A 48 -14.55 14.19 -26.25
C ASP A 48 -15.32 12.93 -25.84
N GLY A 49 -16.56 13.11 -25.41
CA GLY A 49 -17.43 12.04 -24.93
C GLY A 49 -17.18 11.57 -23.50
N VAL A 50 -16.22 12.14 -22.78
CA VAL A 50 -15.99 11.84 -21.36
C VAL A 50 -16.97 12.63 -20.49
N ARG A 51 -17.66 11.94 -19.59
CA ARG A 51 -18.57 12.53 -18.60
C ARG A 51 -18.04 12.36 -17.19
N VAL A 52 -18.08 13.44 -16.43
CA VAL A 52 -17.68 13.40 -15.02
C VAL A 52 -18.63 12.49 -14.23
N GLY A 53 -18.06 11.59 -13.43
CA GLY A 53 -18.82 10.62 -12.62
C GLY A 53 -19.21 9.33 -13.35
N GLU A 54 -18.85 9.16 -14.62
CA GLU A 54 -19.10 7.94 -15.39
C GLU A 54 -17.77 7.20 -15.67
N ALA A 55 -17.81 5.86 -15.64
CA ALA A 55 -16.67 5.05 -16.06
C ALA A 55 -16.43 5.22 -17.57
N SER A 56 -15.17 5.28 -17.98
CA SER A 56 -14.79 5.57 -19.36
C SER A 56 -13.50 4.83 -19.75
N GLU A 57 -13.52 4.20 -20.92
CA GLU A 57 -12.34 3.57 -21.53
C GLU A 57 -11.21 4.60 -21.72
N THR A 58 -11.54 5.79 -22.20
CA THR A 58 -10.55 6.86 -22.42
C THR A 58 -9.86 7.26 -21.15
N CYS A 59 -10.60 7.45 -20.05
CA CYS A 59 -10.01 7.77 -18.74
C CYS A 59 -9.17 6.60 -18.19
N GLY A 60 -9.64 5.38 -18.36
CA GLY A 60 -8.91 4.18 -17.94
C GLY A 60 -7.58 4.04 -18.68
N ARG A 61 -7.58 4.18 -19.98
CA ARG A 61 -6.35 4.13 -20.80
C ARG A 61 -5.37 5.24 -20.41
N TYR A 62 -5.88 6.47 -20.27
CA TYR A 62 -5.07 7.60 -19.80
C TYR A 62 -4.40 7.32 -18.42
N ALA A 63 -5.16 6.78 -17.47
CA ALA A 63 -4.63 6.44 -16.16
C ALA A 63 -3.52 5.38 -16.27
N LEU A 64 -3.76 4.28 -17.01
CA LEU A 64 -2.76 3.23 -17.23
C LEU A 64 -1.49 3.76 -17.91
N ASP A 65 -1.64 4.60 -18.93
CA ASP A 65 -0.48 5.20 -19.63
C ASP A 65 0.29 6.17 -18.72
N SER A 66 -0.41 6.87 -17.83
CA SER A 66 0.24 7.72 -16.81
C SER A 66 1.04 6.88 -15.81
N PHE A 67 0.50 5.72 -15.38
CA PHE A 67 1.20 4.75 -14.53
C PHE A 67 2.44 4.20 -15.22
N ARG A 68 2.34 3.75 -16.47
CA ARG A 68 3.48 3.28 -17.26
C ARG A 68 4.58 4.33 -17.34
N ARG A 69 4.19 5.58 -17.57
CA ARG A 69 5.14 6.71 -17.62
C ARG A 69 5.85 6.90 -16.28
N ALA A 70 5.11 6.90 -15.17
CA ALA A 70 5.68 7.06 -13.83
C ALA A 70 6.58 5.88 -13.47
N SER A 71 6.13 4.64 -13.72
CA SER A 71 6.93 3.42 -13.49
C SER A 71 8.23 3.42 -14.30
N ALA A 72 8.18 3.84 -15.56
CA ALA A 72 9.38 3.93 -16.40
C ALA A 72 10.41 4.94 -15.84
N LEU A 73 9.95 6.08 -15.31
CA LEU A 73 10.82 7.08 -14.69
C LEU A 73 11.41 6.59 -13.36
N CYS A 74 10.66 5.79 -12.58
CA CYS A 74 11.20 5.14 -11.39
C CYS A 74 12.23 4.06 -11.78
N LYS A 75 11.93 3.24 -12.80
CA LYS A 75 12.83 2.19 -13.28
C LYS A 75 14.15 2.77 -13.81
N SER A 76 14.11 3.95 -14.45
CA SER A 76 15.32 4.65 -14.90
C SER A 76 16.09 5.36 -13.78
N GLY A 77 15.55 5.43 -12.56
CA GLY A 77 16.15 6.16 -11.44
C GLY A 77 16.03 7.68 -11.53
N GLU A 78 15.15 8.18 -12.40
CA GLU A 78 14.84 9.61 -12.49
C GLU A 78 13.86 10.08 -11.41
N LEU A 79 13.07 9.15 -10.85
CA LEU A 79 12.18 9.35 -9.71
C LEU A 79 12.43 8.27 -8.65
N ASP A 80 12.34 8.65 -7.39
CA ASP A 80 12.46 7.73 -6.26
C ASP A 80 11.16 6.93 -6.03
N GLY A 81 10.03 7.45 -6.50
CA GLY A 81 8.71 6.85 -6.36
C GLY A 81 7.63 7.76 -6.93
N PHE A 82 6.39 7.30 -6.93
CA PHE A 82 5.26 8.10 -7.36
C PHE A 82 4.03 7.89 -6.47
N CYS A 83 3.22 8.94 -6.37
CA CYS A 83 1.93 8.93 -5.70
C CYS A 83 0.83 9.16 -6.72
N PHE A 84 -0.35 8.59 -6.48
CA PHE A 84 -1.49 8.74 -7.36
C PHE A 84 -2.78 8.93 -6.56
N ALA A 85 -3.75 9.61 -7.18
CA ALA A 85 -5.09 9.76 -6.62
C ALA A 85 -5.91 8.47 -6.81
N PRO A 86 -6.97 8.26 -6.03
CA PRO A 86 -7.87 7.12 -6.21
C PRO A 86 -8.39 7.02 -7.64
N MET A 87 -8.40 5.80 -8.20
CA MET A 87 -8.80 5.52 -9.55
C MET A 87 -10.11 4.72 -9.62
N ASN A 88 -10.85 4.89 -10.70
CA ASN A 88 -12.04 4.10 -10.96
C ASN A 88 -11.65 2.75 -11.59
N LYS A 89 -11.85 1.64 -10.85
CA LYS A 89 -11.46 0.28 -11.29
C LYS A 89 -12.18 -0.16 -12.57
N GLU A 90 -13.43 0.26 -12.77
CA GLU A 90 -14.16 -0.06 -14.00
C GLU A 90 -13.54 0.65 -15.20
N SER A 91 -13.18 1.92 -15.06
CA SER A 91 -12.45 2.66 -16.12
C SER A 91 -11.14 1.99 -16.46
N LEU A 92 -10.35 1.58 -15.44
CA LEU A 92 -9.08 0.86 -15.68
C LEU A 92 -9.31 -0.43 -16.46
N ARG A 93 -10.31 -1.22 -16.09
CA ARG A 93 -10.68 -2.45 -16.81
C ARG A 93 -11.11 -2.16 -18.26
N LEU A 94 -11.93 -1.15 -18.48
CA LEU A 94 -12.32 -0.69 -19.82
C LEU A 94 -11.11 -0.20 -20.62
N GLY A 95 -10.15 0.45 -19.96
CA GLY A 95 -8.89 0.92 -20.55
C GLY A 95 -7.88 -0.19 -20.86
N GLY A 96 -8.16 -1.44 -20.48
CA GLY A 96 -7.34 -2.61 -20.79
C GLY A 96 -6.52 -3.16 -19.63
N ASN A 97 -6.79 -2.73 -18.38
CA ASN A 97 -6.18 -3.38 -17.22
C ASN A 97 -6.72 -4.80 -17.04
N THR A 98 -5.80 -5.77 -16.98
CA THR A 98 -6.10 -7.19 -16.75
C THR A 98 -5.67 -7.67 -15.37
N HIS A 99 -4.99 -6.83 -14.60
CA HIS A 99 -4.52 -7.15 -13.24
C HIS A 99 -5.64 -6.94 -12.21
N GLU A 100 -5.56 -7.69 -11.11
CA GLU A 100 -6.55 -7.65 -10.03
C GLU A 100 -6.52 -6.33 -9.27
N ASP A 101 -5.31 -5.77 -9.11
CA ASP A 101 -5.05 -4.53 -8.37
C ASP A 101 -3.92 -3.70 -8.98
N ASP A 102 -3.72 -2.52 -8.41
CA ASP A 102 -2.72 -1.55 -8.87
C ASP A 102 -1.29 -2.04 -8.55
N LEU A 103 -1.12 -2.79 -7.46
CA LEU A 103 0.17 -3.35 -7.06
C LEU A 103 0.68 -4.34 -8.12
N ARG A 104 -0.18 -5.25 -8.56
CA ARG A 104 0.16 -6.24 -9.60
C ARG A 104 0.45 -5.59 -10.94
N PHE A 105 -0.32 -4.56 -11.28
CA PHE A 105 -0.06 -3.78 -12.49
C PHE A 105 1.32 -3.10 -12.43
N VAL A 106 1.64 -2.43 -11.33
CA VAL A 106 2.94 -1.74 -11.17
C VAL A 106 4.10 -2.75 -11.12
N ALA A 107 3.93 -3.88 -10.45
CA ALA A 107 4.95 -4.94 -10.40
C ALA A 107 5.28 -5.46 -11.80
N ASP A 108 4.27 -5.69 -12.65
CA ASP A 108 4.44 -6.12 -14.04
C ASP A 108 5.16 -5.06 -14.88
N GLU A 109 4.74 -3.79 -14.79
CA GLU A 109 5.39 -2.67 -15.50
C GLU A 109 6.86 -2.47 -15.07
N LEU A 110 7.20 -2.80 -13.83
CA LEU A 110 8.57 -2.77 -13.32
C LEU A 110 9.35 -4.07 -13.62
N GLU A 111 8.71 -5.08 -14.21
CA GLU A 111 9.30 -6.43 -14.44
C GLU A 111 9.81 -7.04 -13.12
N HIS A 112 9.05 -6.86 -12.04
CA HIS A 112 9.41 -7.35 -10.71
C HIS A 112 8.94 -8.79 -10.53
N GLU A 113 9.88 -9.72 -10.34
CA GLU A 113 9.60 -11.15 -10.13
C GLU A 113 9.61 -11.57 -8.66
N GLY A 114 9.91 -10.66 -7.74
CA GLY A 114 10.02 -10.94 -6.32
C GLY A 114 8.71 -10.83 -5.54
N TYR A 115 8.80 -11.05 -4.23
CA TYR A 115 7.71 -10.77 -3.32
C TYR A 115 7.40 -9.25 -3.30
N CYS A 116 6.15 -8.91 -3.39
CA CYS A 116 5.67 -7.53 -3.25
C CYS A 116 4.39 -7.51 -2.41
N CYS A 117 4.26 -6.49 -1.57
CA CYS A 117 3.07 -6.30 -0.74
C CYS A 117 2.81 -4.81 -0.51
N GLU A 118 1.61 -4.51 -0.08
CA GLU A 118 1.25 -3.19 0.39
C GLU A 118 1.62 -3.05 1.87
N LEU A 119 2.18 -1.90 2.24
CA LEU A 119 2.34 -1.49 3.63
C LEU A 119 1.44 -0.28 3.88
N ASN A 120 0.65 -0.34 4.95
CA ASN A 120 -0.14 0.79 5.41
C ASN A 120 0.59 1.49 6.56
N THR A 121 0.44 2.81 6.66
CA THR A 121 1.04 3.60 7.74
C THR A 121 -0.01 4.47 8.40
N THR A 122 -0.09 4.40 9.72
CA THR A 122 -1.00 5.23 10.52
C THR A 122 -0.30 5.62 11.82
N GLY A 123 -0.19 6.93 12.10
CA GLY A 123 0.40 7.43 13.34
C GLY A 123 1.83 6.97 13.62
N GLY A 124 2.61 6.61 12.58
CA GLY A 124 3.98 6.08 12.71
C GLY A 124 4.07 4.56 12.84
N LEU A 125 2.95 3.85 13.00
CA LEU A 125 2.88 2.40 12.94
C LEU A 125 2.76 1.95 11.48
N TRP A 126 3.57 0.96 11.08
CA TRP A 126 3.49 0.30 9.80
C TRP A 126 2.76 -1.03 9.92
N THR A 127 1.97 -1.36 8.92
CA THR A 127 1.26 -2.64 8.90
C THR A 127 1.39 -3.32 7.55
N SER A 128 1.55 -4.63 7.58
CA SER A 128 1.60 -5.50 6.40
C SER A 128 0.77 -6.76 6.63
N ARG A 129 0.62 -7.57 5.60
CA ARG A 129 -0.15 -8.80 5.65
C ARG A 129 0.48 -9.90 4.79
N VAL A 130 0.34 -11.14 5.25
CA VAL A 130 0.85 -12.32 4.53
C VAL A 130 -0.04 -12.64 3.33
N THR A 131 -1.37 -12.58 3.51
CA THR A 131 -2.34 -12.82 2.44
C THR A 131 -3.21 -11.59 2.21
N SER A 132 -3.55 -11.30 0.94
CA SER A 132 -4.32 -10.14 0.51
C SER A 132 -5.29 -10.51 -0.61
N HIS A 133 -6.50 -9.93 -0.58
CA HIS A 133 -7.52 -10.06 -1.64
C HIS A 133 -7.90 -11.50 -2.01
N ILE A 134 -7.88 -12.41 -1.04
CA ILE A 134 -8.28 -13.81 -1.19
C ILE A 134 -9.56 -14.10 -0.40
N PRO A 135 -10.36 -15.11 -0.80
CA PRO A 135 -11.51 -15.52 -0.01
C PRO A 135 -11.10 -15.95 1.40
N LEU A 136 -11.84 -15.51 2.43
CA LEU A 136 -11.53 -15.82 3.82
C LEU A 136 -11.39 -17.34 4.09
N LYS A 137 -12.19 -18.18 3.42
CA LYS A 137 -12.13 -19.63 3.54
C LYS A 137 -10.80 -20.25 3.11
N ASP A 138 -10.02 -19.54 2.29
CA ASP A 138 -8.77 -20.03 1.70
C ASP A 138 -7.53 -19.51 2.48
N VAL A 139 -7.72 -18.56 3.41
CA VAL A 139 -6.65 -17.90 4.16
C VAL A 139 -5.73 -18.90 4.85
N ALA A 140 -6.28 -19.79 5.69
CA ALA A 140 -5.47 -20.73 6.47
C ALA A 140 -4.60 -21.63 5.58
N SER A 141 -5.12 -22.05 4.41
CA SER A 141 -4.39 -22.90 3.47
C SER A 141 -3.28 -22.20 2.70
N LEU A 142 -3.29 -20.87 2.68
CA LEU A 142 -2.32 -20.03 1.94
C LEU A 142 -1.27 -19.40 2.85
N ILE A 143 -1.39 -19.56 4.17
CA ILE A 143 -0.35 -19.14 5.10
C ILE A 143 0.76 -20.17 5.11
N THR A 144 1.97 -19.72 4.81
CA THR A 144 3.18 -20.55 4.79
C THR A 144 4.30 -19.87 5.57
N GLU A 145 5.27 -20.67 6.05
CA GLU A 145 6.46 -20.12 6.68
C GLU A 145 7.19 -19.13 5.76
N GLU A 146 7.35 -19.48 4.48
CA GLU A 146 8.00 -18.64 3.47
C GLU A 146 7.27 -17.30 3.28
N GLY A 147 5.93 -17.31 3.16
CA GLY A 147 5.13 -16.10 3.03
C GLY A 147 5.25 -15.17 4.24
N ILE A 148 5.33 -15.75 5.46
CA ILE A 148 5.56 -14.97 6.69
C ILE A 148 6.98 -14.39 6.70
N LEU A 149 7.98 -15.18 6.34
CA LEU A 149 9.36 -14.70 6.24
C LEU A 149 9.48 -13.53 5.27
N ASP A 150 8.88 -13.62 4.11
CA ASP A 150 8.94 -12.58 3.09
C ASP A 150 8.22 -11.31 3.54
N ALA A 151 7.04 -11.43 4.15
CA ALA A 151 6.31 -10.29 4.69
C ALA A 151 7.10 -9.57 5.80
N VAL A 152 7.73 -10.33 6.72
CA VAL A 152 8.53 -9.74 7.81
C VAL A 152 9.82 -9.13 7.28
N LYS A 153 10.52 -9.78 6.35
CA LYS A 153 11.73 -9.22 5.71
C LYS A 153 11.43 -7.93 4.95
N MET A 154 10.32 -7.90 4.20
CA MET A 154 9.88 -6.70 3.47
C MET A 154 9.59 -5.57 4.45
N ALA A 155 8.80 -5.80 5.50
CA ALA A 155 8.53 -4.81 6.53
C ALA A 155 9.83 -4.31 7.20
N HIS A 156 10.74 -5.22 7.54
CA HIS A 156 12.03 -4.89 8.15
C HIS A 156 12.87 -3.98 7.26
N GLN A 157 13.04 -4.35 5.98
CA GLN A 157 13.83 -3.56 5.05
C GLN A 157 13.21 -2.17 4.82
N THR A 158 11.89 -2.11 4.62
CA THR A 158 11.19 -0.83 4.45
C THR A 158 11.37 0.10 5.64
N LEU A 159 11.32 -0.42 6.87
CA LEU A 159 11.55 0.36 8.08
C LEU A 159 13.00 0.87 8.19
N LEU A 160 13.98 0.05 7.79
CA LEU A 160 15.39 0.49 7.69
C LEU A 160 15.53 1.62 6.69
N ASP A 161 14.94 1.49 5.51
CA ASP A 161 14.96 2.51 4.44
C ASP A 161 14.24 3.79 4.87
N ALA A 162 13.21 3.68 5.71
CA ALA A 162 12.52 4.81 6.34
C ALA A 162 13.32 5.44 7.52
N GLY A 163 14.52 4.94 7.83
CA GLY A 163 15.42 5.51 8.84
C GLY A 163 15.26 4.93 10.25
N ILE A 164 14.48 3.88 10.45
CA ILE A 164 14.35 3.20 11.74
C ILE A 164 15.51 2.19 11.86
N SER A 165 16.53 2.55 12.63
CA SER A 165 17.78 1.79 12.70
C SER A 165 17.67 0.38 13.28
N VAL A 166 16.65 0.12 14.09
CA VAL A 166 16.44 -1.19 14.76
C VAL A 166 14.93 -1.48 14.78
N PRO A 167 14.34 -1.88 13.64
CA PRO A 167 12.92 -2.15 13.55
C PRO A 167 12.48 -3.29 14.49
N ARG A 168 11.35 -3.10 15.17
CA ARG A 168 10.68 -4.10 16.02
C ARG A 168 9.38 -4.50 15.36
N ILE A 169 9.23 -5.76 15.02
CA ILE A 169 8.11 -6.25 14.24
C ILE A 169 7.27 -7.21 15.07
N GLY A 170 6.02 -6.89 15.27
CA GLY A 170 5.04 -7.79 15.85
C GLY A 170 4.41 -8.67 14.78
N VAL A 171 4.29 -9.97 15.01
CA VAL A 171 3.59 -10.90 14.12
C VAL A 171 2.29 -11.32 14.79
N ALA A 172 1.16 -11.03 14.13
CA ALA A 172 -0.16 -11.40 14.62
C ALA A 172 -0.44 -12.90 14.41
N ALA A 173 -1.23 -13.46 15.29
CA ALA A 173 -1.80 -14.79 15.12
C ALA A 173 -2.89 -14.80 14.05
N LEU A 174 -3.22 -15.99 13.55
CA LEU A 174 -4.37 -16.23 12.68
C LEU A 174 -5.64 -16.46 13.50
N ASN A 175 -5.54 -17.35 14.50
CA ASN A 175 -6.68 -17.83 15.25
C ASN A 175 -6.91 -17.03 16.53
N PRO A 176 -8.15 -17.04 17.08
CA PRO A 176 -8.46 -16.39 18.34
C PRO A 176 -7.52 -16.85 19.46
N HIS A 177 -7.11 -15.91 20.33
CA HIS A 177 -6.22 -16.16 21.46
C HIS A 177 -4.89 -16.83 21.08
N ALA A 178 -4.40 -16.56 19.84
CA ALA A 178 -3.21 -17.19 19.27
C ALA A 178 -3.29 -18.75 19.32
N GLY A 179 -4.44 -19.29 18.93
CA GLY A 179 -4.70 -20.72 18.85
C GLY A 179 -4.99 -21.41 20.20
N ASP A 180 -4.80 -20.72 21.33
CA ASP A 180 -5.03 -21.24 22.69
C ASP A 180 -4.46 -22.66 22.89
N GLY A 181 -3.18 -22.84 22.59
CA GLY A 181 -2.50 -24.14 22.69
C GLY A 181 -3.03 -25.21 21.74
N GLY A 182 -3.65 -24.83 20.63
CA GLY A 182 -4.21 -25.71 19.60
C GLY A 182 -5.71 -25.96 19.74
N ASN A 183 -6.38 -25.33 20.70
CA ASN A 183 -7.84 -25.48 20.88
C ASN A 183 -8.63 -24.82 19.72
N PHE A 184 -8.09 -23.76 19.09
CA PHE A 184 -8.75 -23.00 18.02
C PHE A 184 -7.99 -23.05 16.69
N GLY A 185 -7.09 -24.00 16.51
CA GLY A 185 -6.25 -24.16 15.33
C GLY A 185 -4.78 -24.40 15.72
N THR A 186 -4.01 -24.93 14.81
CA THR A 186 -2.59 -25.29 15.07
C THR A 186 -1.62 -24.45 14.24
N GLU A 187 -2.11 -23.56 13.39
CA GLU A 187 -1.31 -22.74 12.48
C GLU A 187 -0.28 -21.88 13.21
N GLU A 188 -0.59 -21.45 14.43
CA GLU A 188 0.35 -20.71 15.29
C GLU A 188 1.57 -21.54 15.62
N GLY A 189 1.36 -22.77 16.09
CA GLY A 189 2.44 -23.68 16.47
C GLY A 189 3.15 -24.32 15.29
N ASP A 190 2.40 -24.66 14.26
CA ASP A 190 2.91 -25.44 13.13
C ASP A 190 3.58 -24.57 12.06
N ILE A 191 3.18 -23.29 11.91
CA ILE A 191 3.63 -22.42 10.82
C ILE A 191 4.18 -21.09 11.35
N ILE A 192 3.40 -20.34 12.16
CA ILE A 192 3.74 -18.94 12.46
C ILE A 192 4.93 -18.86 13.42
N GLU A 193 4.91 -19.62 14.52
CA GLU A 193 6.01 -19.64 15.48
C GLU A 193 7.33 -20.12 14.87
N PRO A 194 7.38 -21.20 14.06
CA PRO A 194 8.57 -21.58 13.31
C PRO A 194 9.09 -20.47 12.40
N ALA A 195 8.22 -19.80 11.65
CA ALA A 195 8.60 -18.68 10.79
C ALA A 195 9.20 -17.52 11.58
N VAL A 196 8.60 -17.13 12.70
CA VAL A 196 9.13 -16.07 13.58
C VAL A 196 10.51 -16.46 14.11
N LYS A 197 10.72 -17.72 14.53
CA LYS A 197 12.03 -18.20 14.97
C LYS A 197 13.09 -18.13 13.85
N GLN A 198 12.72 -18.46 12.62
CA GLN A 198 13.63 -18.34 11.47
C GLN A 198 14.01 -16.88 11.22
N VAL A 199 13.06 -15.96 11.27
CA VAL A 199 13.30 -14.51 11.12
C VAL A 199 14.26 -14.00 12.21
N GLN A 200 14.09 -14.44 13.46
CA GLN A 200 14.97 -14.08 14.58
C GLN A 200 16.40 -14.60 14.36
N GLN A 201 16.57 -15.79 13.79
CA GLN A 201 17.90 -16.35 13.44
C GLN A 201 18.62 -15.51 12.37
N LEU A 202 17.87 -14.77 11.53
CA LEU A 202 18.43 -13.81 10.58
C LEU A 202 18.81 -12.45 11.22
N GLY A 203 18.63 -12.31 12.53
CA GLY A 203 18.95 -11.08 13.27
C GLY A 203 17.86 -10.01 13.24
N ILE A 204 16.69 -10.32 12.71
CA ILE A 204 15.53 -9.41 12.67
C ILE A 204 14.82 -9.48 14.02
N LYS A 205 14.51 -8.33 14.62
CA LYS A 205 13.74 -8.25 15.87
C LYS A 205 12.25 -8.43 15.57
N ALA A 206 11.81 -9.67 15.46
CA ALA A 206 10.40 -10.05 15.34
C ALA A 206 9.94 -10.76 16.60
N ASP A 207 8.68 -10.59 16.99
CA ASP A 207 8.05 -11.24 18.14
C ASP A 207 6.62 -11.64 17.81
N GLY A 208 6.21 -12.83 18.21
CA GLY A 208 4.90 -13.41 17.91
C GLY A 208 4.90 -14.94 17.92
N PRO A 209 3.75 -15.57 17.64
CA PRO A 209 2.46 -14.95 17.31
C PRO A 209 1.75 -14.31 18.52
N HIS A 210 1.20 -13.13 18.33
CA HIS A 210 0.38 -12.43 19.32
C HIS A 210 -1.09 -12.41 18.92
N PRO A 211 -2.04 -12.48 19.87
CA PRO A 211 -3.46 -12.34 19.55
C PRO A 211 -3.73 -11.07 18.74
N ALA A 212 -4.45 -11.23 17.61
CA ALA A 212 -4.64 -10.15 16.63
C ALA A 212 -5.46 -8.97 17.16
N ASP A 213 -6.31 -9.19 18.15
CA ASP A 213 -7.13 -8.19 18.82
C ASP A 213 -6.35 -7.30 19.80
N THR A 214 -5.20 -7.74 20.27
CA THR A 214 -4.41 -7.01 21.27
C THR A 214 -3.07 -6.49 20.77
N ILE A 215 -2.54 -7.04 19.69
CA ILE A 215 -1.22 -6.66 19.17
C ILE A 215 -1.17 -5.17 18.77
N PHE A 216 -2.24 -4.63 18.21
CA PHE A 216 -2.30 -3.23 17.79
C PHE A 216 -2.29 -2.27 18.99
N VAL A 217 -2.94 -2.62 20.09
CA VAL A 217 -2.87 -1.84 21.34
C VAL A 217 -1.43 -1.77 21.88
N ARG A 218 -0.68 -2.88 21.78
CA ARG A 218 0.74 -2.91 22.15
C ARG A 218 1.59 -2.09 21.19
N ALA A 219 1.31 -2.15 19.89
CA ALA A 219 1.99 -1.35 18.87
C ALA A 219 1.76 0.16 19.08
N GLN A 220 0.53 0.59 19.37
CA GLN A 220 0.22 1.99 19.71
C GLN A 220 0.96 2.47 20.96
N ARG A 221 1.27 1.59 21.90
CA ARG A 221 2.11 1.89 23.07
C ARG A 221 3.61 1.92 22.76
N GLY A 222 3.98 1.74 21.49
CA GLY A 222 5.37 1.80 21.03
C GLY A 222 6.17 0.53 21.26
N GLU A 223 5.55 -0.63 21.44
CA GLU A 223 6.27 -1.91 21.53
C GLU A 223 6.79 -2.37 20.17
N PHE A 224 6.05 -2.09 19.10
CA PHE A 224 6.38 -2.45 17.72
C PHE A 224 6.38 -1.23 16.80
N ASP A 225 7.24 -1.24 15.81
CA ASP A 225 7.33 -0.26 14.73
C ASP A 225 6.52 -0.71 13.51
N ALA A 226 6.35 -2.05 13.38
CA ALA A 226 5.43 -2.65 12.41
C ALA A 226 4.69 -3.85 12.98
N VAL A 227 3.51 -4.14 12.40
CA VAL A 227 2.73 -5.35 12.65
C VAL A 227 2.48 -6.08 11.33
N VAL A 228 2.82 -7.37 11.28
CA VAL A 228 2.51 -8.26 10.17
C VAL A 228 1.32 -9.14 10.57
N THR A 229 0.22 -9.02 9.83
CA THR A 229 -1.01 -9.80 10.04
C THR A 229 -1.11 -10.95 9.04
N MET A 230 -1.92 -11.96 9.35
CA MET A 230 -2.08 -13.11 8.48
C MET A 230 -2.98 -12.81 7.28
N TYR A 231 -3.98 -11.92 7.44
CA TYR A 231 -4.89 -11.55 6.35
C TYR A 231 -5.46 -10.13 6.52
N HIS A 232 -6.04 -9.62 5.44
CA HIS A 232 -6.50 -8.23 5.31
C HIS A 232 -7.46 -7.77 6.42
N CYS A 233 -8.47 -8.57 6.81
CA CYS A 233 -9.47 -8.12 7.78
C CYS A 233 -8.91 -7.90 9.20
N LEU A 234 -7.76 -8.49 9.54
CA LEU A 234 -7.11 -8.22 10.84
C LEU A 234 -6.55 -6.79 10.94
N LEU A 235 -6.33 -6.10 9.82
CA LEU A 235 -5.91 -4.70 9.82
C LEU A 235 -6.98 -3.76 10.38
N TYR A 236 -8.26 -4.10 10.23
CA TYR A 236 -9.37 -3.29 10.75
C TYR A 236 -9.45 -3.26 12.27
N THR A 237 -8.76 -4.15 12.97
CA THR A 237 -8.67 -4.09 14.43
C THR A 237 -7.82 -2.90 14.91
N SER A 238 -6.96 -2.35 14.04
CA SER A 238 -6.24 -1.10 14.31
C SER A 238 -7.10 0.14 14.09
N ASP A 239 -8.03 0.06 13.13
CA ASP A 239 -8.88 1.17 12.70
C ASP A 239 -10.08 1.37 13.66
N ALA A 240 -10.57 0.29 14.26
CA ALA A 240 -11.68 0.34 15.24
C ALA A 240 -11.32 1.13 16.52
N ALA A 241 -10.05 1.29 16.84
CA ALA A 241 -9.61 2.13 17.97
C ALA A 241 -9.60 3.63 17.61
N ASP A 242 -9.43 3.96 16.32
CA ASP A 242 -9.44 5.33 15.82
C ASP A 242 -10.87 5.80 15.46
N GLU A 243 -11.78 4.87 15.14
CA GLU A 243 -13.18 5.21 14.82
C GLU A 243 -13.99 5.68 16.04
N GLU A 244 -13.58 5.37 17.26
CA GLU A 244 -14.27 5.86 18.47
C GLU A 244 -14.15 7.39 18.62
N ASP A 245 -13.07 7.99 18.12
CA ASP A 245 -12.87 9.44 18.11
C ASP A 245 -13.38 10.12 16.81
N SER A 246 -13.68 9.37 15.76
CA SER A 246 -14.10 9.89 14.45
C SER A 246 -15.60 9.82 14.19
N VAL A 247 -16.39 9.23 15.08
CA VAL A 247 -17.84 9.03 14.89
C VAL A 247 -18.67 10.28 15.15
N ASP A 248 -18.06 11.39 15.42
CA ASP A 248 -18.86 12.60 15.42
C ASP A 248 -18.23 13.72 14.59
N LEU A 249 -18.71 13.91 13.43
CA LEU A 249 -18.85 15.21 12.76
C LEU A 249 -19.53 15.03 11.40
N GLY A 250 -20.73 14.44 11.46
CA GLY A 250 -21.67 14.63 10.37
C GLY A 250 -21.56 13.69 9.18
N GLY A 251 -21.36 12.40 9.41
CA GLY A 251 -21.80 11.36 8.46
C GLY A 251 -21.13 11.38 7.09
N ARG A 252 -19.88 11.74 6.97
CA ARG A 252 -19.10 11.59 5.73
C ARG A 252 -18.14 10.43 5.87
N ARG A 253 -18.60 9.25 5.42
CA ARG A 253 -17.67 8.19 5.05
C ARG A 253 -16.79 8.75 3.92
N ILE A 254 -15.50 8.83 4.16
CA ILE A 254 -14.51 8.91 3.10
C ILE A 254 -14.30 7.47 2.64
N ILE A 255 -14.87 7.14 1.49
CA ILE A 255 -14.62 5.87 0.80
C ILE A 255 -13.38 6.07 -0.06
#